data_7776f2a224218ac2de0e34b0a80241b2
#
_entry.id   7776f2a224218ac2de0e34b0a80241b2
#
_cell.length_a   1.000
_cell.length_b   1.000
_cell.length_c   1.000
_cell.angle_alpha   90.00
_cell.angle_beta   90.00
_cell.angle_gamma   90.00
#
_symmetry.space_group_name_H-M   'P 1'
#
loop_
_entity.id
_entity.type
_entity.pdbx_description
1 polymer ?
#
loop_
_entity_poly.entity_id
_entity_poly.type
_entity_poly.pdbx_seq_one_letter_code
_entity_poly.pdbx_strand_id
1 'polypeptide(L)'
;MAEQSEGKAAGAGPAPTATPAANPSASADAKAVAKEINTSRRRIIWACIWGYLGVNFLMFLRFFFPRALYEPNTKFDIGYPADFALGIDQRFLMTNRVWVVREPDKMFVIFARCTHLGCTPEWKSAENKFKCPCHGSGYDSEGVNFEGPAPRPMDRAFIQLDPTGRIQVDTSRLFIDDPRAGVNHFGDPGAFLNV
;
A
#
# COMPACT_ATOMS: atom_id res chain seq x y z
N MET A 1 42.79 80.96 -35.81
CA MET A 1 43.99 81.57 -35.22
C MET A 1 44.75 80.45 -34.52
N ALA A 2 45.94 80.28 -35.03
CA ALA A 2 47.24 79.94 -34.51
C ALA A 2 47.33 78.51 -33.89
N GLU A 3 47.96 77.51 -34.54
CA GLU A 3 49.43 77.39 -34.79
C GLU A 3 50.23 77.25 -33.50
N GLN A 4 50.92 76.19 -33.27
CA GLN A 4 52.26 75.72 -33.68
C GLN A 4 52.60 74.48 -32.81
N SER A 5 53.09 73.44 -33.24
CA SER A 5 54.39 73.01 -33.80
C SER A 5 55.27 72.26 -32.77
N GLU A 6 55.78 71.15 -33.26
CA GLU A 6 57.10 70.52 -33.00
C GLU A 6 57.49 69.92 -31.66
N GLY A 7 57.95 68.67 -31.76
CA GLY A 7 58.75 67.98 -30.74
C GLY A 7 59.07 66.52 -31.03
N LYS A 8 59.83 66.29 -32.09
CA LYS A 8 60.43 64.96 -32.38
C LYS A 8 61.43 64.54 -31.33
N ALA A 9 61.26 63.39 -30.66
CA ALA A 9 62.33 62.68 -29.99
C ALA A 9 62.20 61.17 -30.28
N ALA A 10 63.20 60.70 -30.99
CA ALA A 10 63.40 59.29 -31.24
C ALA A 10 63.88 58.61 -29.96
N GLY A 11 63.10 57.65 -29.44
CA GLY A 11 63.47 56.76 -28.35
C GLY A 11 63.59 55.33 -28.89
N ALA A 12 64.79 54.76 -28.79
CA ALA A 12 65.15 53.44 -29.17
C ALA A 12 64.24 52.39 -28.55
N GLY A 13 63.58 51.56 -29.37
CA GLY A 13 62.78 50.41 -28.89
C GLY A 13 63.68 49.36 -28.22
N PRO A 14 63.23 48.75 -27.13
CA PRO A 14 63.96 47.66 -26.54
C PRO A 14 63.95 46.44 -27.49
N ALA A 15 65.09 45.78 -27.57
CA ALA A 15 65.34 44.59 -28.34
C ALA A 15 64.31 43.47 -28.10
N PRO A 16 63.90 42.67 -29.08
CA PRO A 16 63.02 41.59 -28.89
C PRO A 16 63.62 40.57 -27.94
N THR A 17 63.06 40.41 -26.76
CA THR A 17 63.36 39.33 -25.85
C THR A 17 63.02 38.00 -26.55
N ALA A 18 64.06 37.19 -26.79
CA ALA A 18 63.93 35.86 -27.36
C ALA A 18 62.99 35.00 -26.50
N THR A 19 61.87 34.65 -27.07
CA THR A 19 60.92 33.69 -26.48
C THR A 19 61.68 32.39 -26.34
N PRO A 20 61.75 31.78 -25.13
CA PRO A 20 62.43 30.50 -24.97
C PRO A 20 61.74 29.47 -25.86
N ALA A 21 62.47 28.78 -26.71
CA ALA A 21 62.02 27.74 -27.59
C ALA A 21 61.31 26.67 -26.75
N ALA A 22 59.99 26.53 -26.95
CA ALA A 22 59.17 25.53 -26.26
C ALA A 22 59.75 24.15 -26.57
N ASN A 23 60.17 23.45 -25.54
CA ASN A 23 60.75 22.11 -25.62
C ASN A 23 59.64 21.16 -26.16
N PRO A 24 59.77 20.58 -27.38
CA PRO A 24 58.73 19.79 -28.01
C PRO A 24 58.38 18.51 -27.21
N SER A 25 59.33 18.01 -26.40
CA SER A 25 59.06 16.86 -25.53
C SER A 25 58.06 17.20 -24.39
N ALA A 26 58.22 18.37 -23.76
CA ALA A 26 57.29 18.80 -22.68
C ALA A 26 55.85 18.99 -23.17
N SER A 27 55.65 19.37 -24.40
CA SER A 27 54.33 19.50 -25.00
C SER A 27 53.67 18.16 -25.34
N ALA A 28 54.49 17.16 -25.71
CA ALA A 28 54.04 15.80 -26.00
C ALA A 28 53.64 15.09 -24.69
N ASP A 29 54.44 15.24 -23.64
CA ASP A 29 54.15 14.66 -22.31
C ASP A 29 52.90 15.27 -21.70
N ALA A 30 52.71 16.58 -21.80
CA ALA A 30 51.52 17.27 -21.30
C ALA A 30 50.23 16.79 -22.04
N LYS A 31 50.31 16.55 -23.37
CA LYS A 31 49.20 15.99 -24.17
C LYS A 31 48.90 14.54 -23.81
N ALA A 32 49.93 13.72 -23.53
CA ALA A 32 49.77 12.33 -23.09
C ALA A 32 49.08 12.26 -21.74
N VAL A 33 49.52 13.05 -20.76
CA VAL A 33 48.89 13.14 -19.42
C VAL A 33 47.48 13.66 -19.52
N ALA A 34 47.21 14.69 -20.28
CA ALA A 34 45.83 15.21 -20.50
C ALA A 34 44.89 14.17 -21.14
N LYS A 35 45.42 13.35 -22.07
CA LYS A 35 44.68 12.26 -22.72
C LYS A 35 44.34 11.15 -21.71
N GLU A 36 45.30 10.80 -20.85
CA GLU A 36 45.10 9.77 -19.81
C GLU A 36 44.10 10.22 -18.76
N ILE A 37 44.16 11.46 -18.28
CA ILE A 37 43.19 12.06 -17.36
C ILE A 37 41.79 12.06 -17.99
N ASN A 38 41.68 12.39 -19.27
CA ASN A 38 40.38 12.42 -19.96
C ASN A 38 39.79 11.02 -20.13
N THR A 39 40.61 10.01 -20.39
CA THR A 39 40.13 8.60 -20.47
C THR A 39 39.68 8.08 -19.14
N SER A 40 40.39 8.39 -18.05
CA SER A 40 40.01 8.01 -16.68
C SER A 40 38.71 8.68 -16.26
N ARG A 41 38.54 9.97 -16.50
CA ARG A 41 37.29 10.69 -16.24
C ARG A 41 36.09 10.09 -17.01
N ARG A 42 36.29 9.77 -18.29
CA ARG A 42 35.25 9.13 -19.10
C ARG A 42 34.87 7.75 -18.55
N ARG A 43 35.84 6.94 -18.12
CA ARG A 43 35.54 5.62 -17.48
C ARG A 43 34.72 5.78 -16.20
N ILE A 44 35.08 6.75 -15.36
CA ILE A 44 34.34 7.01 -14.12
C ILE A 44 32.89 7.46 -14.45
N ILE A 45 32.72 8.40 -15.38
CA ILE A 45 31.40 8.88 -15.80
C ILE A 45 30.54 7.72 -16.33
N TRP A 46 31.11 6.88 -17.21
CA TRP A 46 30.39 5.72 -17.73
C TRP A 46 30.07 4.69 -16.64
N ALA A 47 30.98 4.46 -15.69
CA ALA A 47 30.72 3.58 -14.55
C ALA A 47 29.57 4.11 -13.68
N CYS A 48 29.53 5.42 -13.41
CA CYS A 48 28.43 6.05 -12.68
C CYS A 48 27.10 5.94 -13.44
N ILE A 49 27.10 6.16 -14.77
CA ILE A 49 25.89 6.04 -15.59
C ILE A 49 25.37 4.61 -15.58
N TRP A 50 26.25 3.62 -15.80
CA TRP A 50 25.85 2.21 -15.79
C TRP A 50 25.43 1.74 -14.41
N GLY A 51 26.08 2.21 -13.35
CA GLY A 51 25.66 1.96 -11.97
C GLY A 51 24.29 2.53 -11.68
N TYR A 52 24.02 3.77 -12.05
CA TYR A 52 22.72 4.40 -11.91
C TYR A 52 21.62 3.67 -12.70
N LEU A 53 21.88 3.35 -13.97
CA LEU A 53 20.95 2.60 -14.81
C LEU A 53 20.68 1.19 -14.25
N GLY A 54 21.73 0.53 -13.75
CA GLY A 54 21.60 -0.80 -13.12
C GLY A 54 20.72 -0.78 -11.89
N VAL A 55 20.92 0.20 -10.99
CA VAL A 55 20.08 0.36 -9.79
C VAL A 55 18.62 0.65 -10.18
N ASN A 56 18.40 1.57 -11.12
CA ASN A 56 17.04 1.85 -11.58
C ASN A 56 16.39 0.65 -12.26
N PHE A 57 17.13 -0.12 -13.02
CA PHE A 57 16.64 -1.34 -13.64
C PHE A 57 16.27 -2.41 -12.61
N LEU A 58 17.09 -2.60 -11.57
CA LEU A 58 16.76 -3.51 -10.47
C LEU A 58 15.52 -3.05 -9.69
N MET A 59 15.38 -1.74 -9.45
CA MET A 59 14.19 -1.18 -8.84
C MET A 59 12.94 -1.37 -9.71
N PHE A 60 13.09 -1.21 -11.02
CA PHE A 60 12.02 -1.48 -11.99
C PHE A 60 11.63 -2.97 -12.01
N LEU A 61 12.61 -3.88 -12.05
CA LEU A 61 12.32 -5.32 -11.95
C LEU A 61 11.59 -5.66 -10.65
N ARG A 62 11.97 -5.04 -9.52
CA ARG A 62 11.30 -5.25 -8.24
C ARG A 62 9.81 -4.87 -8.27
N PHE A 63 9.41 -3.94 -9.14
CA PHE A 63 8.00 -3.58 -9.33
C PHE A 63 7.18 -4.73 -9.92
N PHE A 64 7.78 -5.56 -10.78
CA PHE A 64 7.11 -6.71 -11.40
C PHE A 64 7.10 -7.97 -10.54
N PHE A 65 7.97 -8.05 -9.53
CA PHE A 65 7.90 -9.16 -8.56
C PHE A 65 6.90 -8.76 -7.47
N PRO A 66 5.68 -9.35 -7.47
CA PRO A 66 4.74 -9.09 -6.40
C PRO A 66 5.42 -9.53 -5.08
N ARG A 67 5.44 -8.66 -4.10
CA ARG A 67 5.68 -9.08 -2.73
C ARG A 67 4.63 -10.14 -2.43
N ALA A 68 5.05 -11.29 -1.91
CA ALA A 68 4.10 -12.25 -1.38
C ALA A 68 3.14 -11.47 -0.48
N LEU A 69 1.91 -11.29 -0.97
CA LEU A 69 0.87 -10.65 -0.18
C LEU A 69 0.66 -11.59 1.01
N TYR A 70 0.88 -11.08 2.21
CA TYR A 70 0.43 -11.74 3.40
C TYR A 70 -1.10 -11.73 3.34
N GLU A 71 -1.68 -12.80 2.82
CA GLU A 71 -3.11 -13.02 2.91
C GLU A 71 -3.40 -13.49 4.33
N PRO A 72 -4.14 -12.72 5.12
CA PRO A 72 -4.56 -13.18 6.43
C PRO A 72 -5.37 -14.46 6.27
N ASN A 73 -5.18 -15.43 7.17
CA ASN A 73 -5.97 -16.65 7.17
C ASN A 73 -7.45 -16.32 7.25
N THR A 74 -8.19 -16.66 6.20
CA THR A 74 -9.64 -16.47 6.15
C THR A 74 -10.40 -17.52 6.93
N LYS A 75 -9.74 -18.67 7.24
CA LYS A 75 -10.29 -19.76 8.03
C LYS A 75 -9.67 -19.77 9.41
N PHE A 76 -10.50 -19.75 10.42
CA PHE A 76 -10.07 -19.76 11.81
C PHE A 76 -11.12 -20.43 12.70
N ASP A 77 -10.67 -20.95 13.84
CA ASP A 77 -11.53 -21.56 14.84
C ASP A 77 -11.86 -20.54 15.92
N ILE A 78 -13.11 -20.50 16.35
CA ILE A 78 -13.58 -19.58 17.38
C ILE A 78 -13.92 -20.25 18.72
N GLY A 79 -13.79 -21.58 18.82
CA GLY A 79 -14.09 -22.34 20.04
C GLY A 79 -15.32 -23.22 19.90
N TYR A 80 -15.93 -23.57 21.03
CA TYR A 80 -17.12 -24.41 21.05
C TYR A 80 -18.39 -23.56 21.16
N PRO A 81 -19.55 -24.05 20.67
CA PRO A 81 -20.82 -23.35 20.82
C PRO A 81 -21.15 -22.99 22.28
N ALA A 82 -20.74 -23.82 23.24
CA ALA A 82 -20.96 -23.60 24.65
C ALA A 82 -20.16 -22.39 25.23
N ASP A 83 -19.10 -21.97 24.56
CA ASP A 83 -18.24 -20.86 25.00
C ASP A 83 -18.87 -19.47 24.77
N PHE A 84 -20.00 -19.42 24.08
CA PHE A 84 -20.69 -18.20 23.73
C PHE A 84 -21.99 -18.04 24.53
N ALA A 85 -22.16 -16.89 25.15
CA ALA A 85 -23.44 -16.50 25.75
C ALA A 85 -24.43 -16.08 24.66
N LEU A 86 -25.73 -16.05 25.02
CA LEU A 86 -26.76 -15.48 24.14
C LEU A 86 -26.48 -14.02 23.85
N GLY A 87 -26.66 -13.61 22.59
CA GLY A 87 -26.44 -12.26 22.10
C GLY A 87 -25.20 -12.15 21.22
N ILE A 88 -24.58 -10.97 21.20
CA ILE A 88 -23.52 -10.61 20.28
C ILE A 88 -22.17 -10.59 20.98
N ASP A 89 -21.26 -11.42 20.52
CA ASP A 89 -19.87 -11.51 20.99
C ASP A 89 -18.94 -10.71 20.06
N GLN A 90 -18.15 -9.81 20.66
CA GLN A 90 -17.26 -8.91 19.96
C GLN A 90 -15.78 -9.32 20.03
N ARG A 91 -15.44 -10.44 20.67
CA ARG A 91 -14.04 -10.87 20.88
C ARG A 91 -13.23 -10.97 19.61
N PHE A 92 -13.87 -11.35 18.50
CA PHE A 92 -13.21 -11.57 17.21
C PHE A 92 -13.27 -10.36 16.27
N LEU A 93 -13.83 -9.24 16.70
CA LEU A 93 -13.96 -8.04 15.89
C LEU A 93 -12.60 -7.48 15.45
N MET A 94 -11.68 -7.34 16.39
CA MET A 94 -10.38 -6.70 16.11
C MET A 94 -9.42 -7.61 15.34
N THR A 95 -9.52 -8.93 15.54
CA THR A 95 -8.61 -9.89 14.93
C THR A 95 -9.10 -10.38 13.57
N ASN A 96 -10.39 -10.68 13.46
CA ASN A 96 -10.97 -11.36 12.30
C ASN A 96 -12.08 -10.54 11.62
N ARG A 97 -12.43 -9.37 12.16
CA ARG A 97 -13.51 -8.49 11.67
C ARG A 97 -14.86 -9.22 11.58
N VAL A 98 -15.21 -9.95 12.64
CA VAL A 98 -16.49 -10.66 12.72
C VAL A 98 -17.14 -10.47 14.10
N TRP A 99 -18.45 -10.55 14.11
CA TRP A 99 -19.25 -10.74 15.34
C TRP A 99 -19.86 -12.12 15.30
N VAL A 100 -19.84 -12.78 16.45
CA VAL A 100 -20.54 -14.05 16.64
C VAL A 100 -21.88 -13.73 17.32
N VAL A 101 -22.95 -14.12 16.67
CA VAL A 101 -24.30 -13.94 17.19
C VAL A 101 -24.83 -15.29 17.60
N ARG A 102 -25.23 -15.42 18.88
CA ARG A 102 -25.90 -16.60 19.39
C ARG A 102 -27.33 -16.28 19.78
N GLU A 103 -28.23 -16.96 19.17
CA GLU A 103 -29.66 -17.01 19.52
C GLU A 103 -29.99 -18.35 20.21
N PRO A 104 -31.19 -18.51 20.77
CA PRO A 104 -31.58 -19.75 21.44
C PRO A 104 -31.46 -20.99 20.56
N ASP A 105 -31.82 -20.91 19.28
CA ASP A 105 -31.92 -22.03 18.36
C ASP A 105 -30.85 -22.03 17.27
N LYS A 106 -30.19 -20.89 17.04
CA LYS A 106 -29.22 -20.73 15.95
C LYS A 106 -28.03 -19.88 16.37
N MET A 107 -26.92 -20.12 15.69
CA MET A 107 -25.70 -19.32 15.81
C MET A 107 -25.21 -18.97 14.41
N PHE A 108 -24.76 -17.74 14.21
CA PHE A 108 -24.21 -17.27 12.94
C PHE A 108 -23.14 -16.22 13.15
N VAL A 109 -22.37 -15.96 12.11
CA VAL A 109 -21.26 -15.01 12.16
C VAL A 109 -21.48 -13.90 11.15
N ILE A 110 -21.54 -12.66 11.63
CA ILE A 110 -21.68 -11.47 10.79
C ILE A 110 -20.30 -10.94 10.46
N PHE A 111 -20.03 -10.72 9.17
CA PHE A 111 -18.83 -10.05 8.73
C PHE A 111 -18.93 -8.55 8.99
N ALA A 112 -18.00 -8.01 9.77
CA ALA A 112 -18.04 -6.64 10.30
C ALA A 112 -17.73 -5.58 9.24
N ARG A 113 -18.56 -5.53 8.21
CA ARG A 113 -18.44 -4.62 7.08
C ARG A 113 -19.77 -3.99 6.72
N CYS A 114 -19.85 -2.68 6.88
CA CYS A 114 -21.00 -1.89 6.42
C CYS A 114 -21.15 -1.99 4.90
N THR A 115 -22.34 -2.33 4.43
CA THR A 115 -22.64 -2.51 3.01
C THR A 115 -22.74 -1.20 2.23
N HIS A 116 -22.64 -0.05 2.90
CA HIS A 116 -22.54 1.25 2.23
C HIS A 116 -21.15 1.45 1.58
N LEU A 117 -20.08 1.59 2.39
CA LEU A 117 -18.71 1.85 1.92
C LEU A 117 -17.64 1.06 2.70
N GLY A 118 -18.01 -0.01 3.38
CA GLY A 118 -17.06 -0.94 3.98
C GLY A 118 -16.50 -0.57 5.36
N CYS A 119 -17.00 0.49 6.01
CA CYS A 119 -16.64 0.80 7.40
C CYS A 119 -17.05 -0.33 8.35
N THR A 120 -16.40 -0.42 9.51
CA THR A 120 -16.81 -1.35 10.57
C THR A 120 -17.84 -0.68 11.46
N PRO A 121 -19.10 -1.16 11.52
CA PRO A 121 -20.09 -0.68 12.46
C PRO A 121 -19.69 -1.03 13.90
N GLU A 122 -20.28 -0.34 14.87
CA GLU A 122 -20.13 -0.63 16.30
C GLU A 122 -21.43 -1.22 16.85
N TRP A 123 -21.31 -2.25 17.69
CA TRP A 123 -22.46 -2.77 18.42
C TRP A 123 -22.79 -1.87 19.62
N LYS A 124 -23.99 -1.34 19.65
CA LYS A 124 -24.53 -0.52 20.74
C LYS A 124 -25.49 -1.38 21.58
N SER A 125 -24.98 -2.03 22.62
CA SER A 125 -25.78 -2.94 23.46
C SER A 125 -26.98 -2.25 24.13
N ALA A 126 -26.84 -0.99 24.51
CA ALA A 126 -27.94 -0.21 25.10
C ALA A 126 -29.11 0.05 24.15
N GLU A 127 -28.82 0.07 22.83
CA GLU A 127 -29.79 0.35 21.77
C GLU A 127 -30.15 -0.91 20.97
N ASN A 128 -29.53 -2.04 21.30
CA ASN A 128 -29.67 -3.33 20.61
C ASN A 128 -29.52 -3.22 19.07
N LYS A 129 -28.53 -2.45 18.61
CA LYS A 129 -28.26 -2.24 17.18
C LYS A 129 -26.80 -2.04 16.88
N PHE A 130 -26.42 -2.34 15.63
CA PHE A 130 -25.15 -1.89 15.09
C PHE A 130 -25.30 -0.50 14.49
N LYS A 131 -24.34 0.37 14.74
CA LYS A 131 -24.31 1.73 14.20
C LYS A 131 -22.99 1.97 13.48
N CYS A 132 -23.07 2.33 12.20
CA CYS A 132 -21.89 2.66 11.41
C CYS A 132 -21.48 4.11 11.68
N PRO A 133 -20.25 4.39 12.17
CA PRO A 133 -19.83 5.74 12.53
C PRO A 133 -19.59 6.63 11.31
N CYS A 134 -19.39 6.06 10.11
CA CYS A 134 -19.04 6.83 8.92
C CYS A 134 -20.22 7.67 8.41
N HIS A 135 -21.39 7.05 8.17
CA HIS A 135 -22.56 7.74 7.59
C HIS A 135 -23.87 7.36 8.28
N GLY A 136 -23.79 6.78 9.46
CA GLY A 136 -24.96 6.56 10.31
C GLY A 136 -25.86 5.39 9.90
N SER A 137 -25.41 4.45 9.07
CA SER A 137 -26.19 3.24 8.80
C SER A 137 -26.43 2.43 10.06
N GLY A 138 -27.68 2.04 10.30
CA GLY A 138 -28.11 1.20 11.41
C GLY A 138 -28.53 -0.18 10.96
N TYR A 139 -28.15 -1.19 11.78
CA TYR A 139 -28.52 -2.57 11.56
C TYR A 139 -29.01 -3.16 12.89
N ASP A 140 -29.97 -4.07 12.81
CA ASP A 140 -30.44 -4.81 13.97
C ASP A 140 -29.45 -5.88 14.45
N SER A 141 -29.82 -6.66 15.45
CA SER A 141 -29.00 -7.74 16.01
C SER A 141 -28.68 -8.86 15.02
N GLU A 142 -29.48 -9.03 13.96
CA GLU A 142 -29.22 -10.00 12.89
C GLU A 142 -28.39 -9.43 11.74
N GLY A 143 -28.06 -8.13 11.80
CA GLY A 143 -27.31 -7.45 10.74
C GLY A 143 -28.19 -6.93 9.62
N VAL A 144 -29.51 -6.91 9.78
CA VAL A 144 -30.44 -6.36 8.77
C VAL A 144 -30.47 -4.83 8.89
N ASN A 145 -30.29 -4.16 7.77
CA ASN A 145 -30.28 -2.70 7.72
C ASN A 145 -31.71 -2.14 7.85
N PHE A 146 -31.88 -1.15 8.70
CA PHE A 146 -33.15 -0.44 8.87
C PHE A 146 -33.02 1.09 8.80
N GLU A 147 -31.79 1.59 8.85
CA GLU A 147 -31.51 3.04 8.89
C GLU A 147 -30.27 3.39 8.07
N GLY A 148 -30.31 4.58 7.46
CA GLY A 148 -29.17 5.17 6.77
C GLY A 148 -28.95 4.67 5.35
N PRO A 149 -27.75 4.99 4.77
CA PRO A 149 -27.52 4.78 3.34
C PRO A 149 -27.13 3.35 2.95
N ALA A 150 -26.99 2.42 3.89
CA ALA A 150 -26.65 1.04 3.58
C ALA A 150 -27.75 0.37 2.71
N PRO A 151 -27.40 -0.23 1.57
CA PRO A 151 -28.39 -0.73 0.62
C PRO A 151 -29.00 -2.09 0.99
N ARG A 152 -28.32 -2.88 1.82
CA ARG A 152 -28.69 -4.25 2.17
C ARG A 152 -28.13 -4.68 3.51
N PRO A 153 -28.55 -5.83 4.08
CA PRO A 153 -27.98 -6.44 5.28
C PRO A 153 -26.46 -6.64 5.19
N MET A 154 -25.82 -6.75 6.35
CA MET A 154 -24.43 -7.18 6.46
C MET A 154 -24.29 -8.65 6.07
N ASP A 155 -23.15 -8.99 5.47
CA ASP A 155 -22.89 -10.36 5.00
C ASP A 155 -22.68 -11.31 6.19
N ARG A 156 -23.11 -12.57 6.06
CA ARG A 156 -22.80 -13.65 7.01
C ARG A 156 -21.62 -14.47 6.50
N ALA A 157 -20.64 -14.74 7.36
CA ALA A 157 -19.52 -15.61 7.05
C ALA A 157 -19.94 -17.07 7.14
N PHE A 158 -19.30 -17.92 6.35
CA PHE A 158 -19.51 -19.37 6.41
C PHE A 158 -19.09 -19.92 7.77
N ILE A 159 -19.94 -20.75 8.36
CA ILE A 159 -19.73 -21.37 9.67
C ILE A 159 -20.04 -22.88 9.59
N GLN A 160 -19.19 -23.69 10.19
CA GLN A 160 -19.40 -25.13 10.31
C GLN A 160 -18.80 -25.66 11.61
N LEU A 161 -19.28 -26.84 12.04
CA LEU A 161 -18.62 -27.59 13.10
C LEU A 161 -17.57 -28.51 12.48
N ASP A 162 -16.39 -28.50 13.06
CA ASP A 162 -15.34 -29.44 12.75
C ASP A 162 -15.65 -30.80 13.41
N PRO A 163 -15.02 -31.94 13.01
CA PRO A 163 -15.21 -33.22 13.64
C PRO A 163 -14.94 -33.27 15.15
N THR A 164 -14.23 -32.29 15.70
CA THR A 164 -13.98 -32.13 17.13
C THR A 164 -15.07 -31.34 17.86
N GLY A 165 -16.08 -30.86 17.14
CA GLY A 165 -17.16 -30.02 17.67
C GLY A 165 -16.80 -28.54 17.84
N ARG A 166 -15.64 -28.11 17.33
CA ARG A 166 -15.25 -26.69 17.33
C ARG A 166 -15.88 -25.96 16.15
N ILE A 167 -16.17 -24.71 16.35
CA ILE A 167 -16.74 -23.85 15.32
C ILE A 167 -15.59 -23.32 14.45
N GLN A 168 -15.64 -23.66 13.17
CA GLN A 168 -14.76 -23.11 12.14
C GLN A 168 -15.51 -22.06 11.32
N VAL A 169 -14.89 -20.90 11.15
CA VAL A 169 -15.41 -19.78 10.37
C VAL A 169 -14.52 -19.56 9.16
N ASP A 170 -15.14 -19.30 8.01
CA ASP A 170 -14.44 -18.95 6.76
C ASP A 170 -14.99 -17.63 6.20
N THR A 171 -14.19 -16.56 6.33
CA THR A 171 -14.55 -15.22 5.84
C THR A 171 -14.30 -15.04 4.33
N SER A 172 -13.73 -16.04 3.64
CA SER A 172 -13.65 -16.02 2.18
C SER A 172 -14.98 -16.38 1.51
N ARG A 173 -15.88 -17.02 2.25
CA ARG A 173 -17.21 -17.43 1.80
C ARG A 173 -18.26 -16.63 2.56
N LEU A 174 -18.88 -15.69 1.86
CA LEU A 174 -19.90 -14.82 2.44
C LEU A 174 -21.27 -15.12 1.84
N PHE A 175 -22.26 -15.20 2.70
CA PHE A 175 -23.68 -15.30 2.32
C PHE A 175 -24.29 -13.90 2.30
N ILE A 176 -24.97 -13.62 1.20
CA ILE A 176 -25.52 -12.29 0.91
C ILE A 176 -27.05 -12.38 0.99
N ASP A 177 -27.64 -11.39 1.62
CA ASP A 177 -29.06 -11.09 1.49
C ASP A 177 -29.18 -9.73 0.80
N ASP A 178 -29.78 -9.71 -0.39
CA ASP A 178 -30.06 -8.48 -1.13
C ASP A 178 -31.52 -8.47 -1.59
N PRO A 179 -32.40 -7.84 -0.80
CA PRO A 179 -33.83 -7.75 -1.14
C PRO A 179 -34.09 -7.05 -2.48
N ARG A 180 -33.17 -6.17 -2.93
CA ARG A 180 -33.31 -5.46 -4.21
C ARG A 180 -33.03 -6.38 -5.41
N ALA A 181 -32.09 -7.31 -5.23
CA ALA A 181 -31.77 -8.32 -6.25
C ALA A 181 -32.64 -9.58 -6.13
N GLY A 182 -33.47 -9.68 -5.10
CA GLY A 182 -34.27 -10.87 -4.82
C GLY A 182 -33.42 -12.08 -4.37
N VAL A 183 -32.25 -11.83 -3.79
CA VAL A 183 -31.29 -12.86 -3.35
C VAL A 183 -31.35 -12.94 -1.84
N ASN A 184 -31.52 -14.16 -1.29
CA ASN A 184 -31.41 -14.42 0.13
C ASN A 184 -30.71 -15.76 0.36
N HIS A 185 -29.46 -15.70 0.81
CA HIS A 185 -28.64 -16.85 1.13
C HIS A 185 -28.46 -17.06 2.65
N PHE A 186 -29.16 -16.30 3.50
CA PHE A 186 -29.04 -16.46 4.94
C PHE A 186 -29.66 -17.76 5.49
N GLY A 187 -30.50 -18.41 4.66
CA GLY A 187 -31.06 -19.73 4.95
C GLY A 187 -30.21 -20.90 4.45
N ASP A 188 -29.13 -20.63 3.72
CA ASP A 188 -28.33 -21.68 3.09
C ASP A 188 -27.47 -22.44 4.13
N PRO A 189 -27.15 -23.72 3.86
CA PRO A 189 -26.25 -24.48 4.72
C PRO A 189 -24.89 -23.81 4.88
N GLY A 190 -24.49 -23.58 6.12
CA GLY A 190 -23.24 -22.88 6.46
C GLY A 190 -23.40 -21.37 6.67
N ALA A 191 -24.55 -20.78 6.44
CA ALA A 191 -24.83 -19.39 6.86
C ALA A 191 -25.16 -19.29 8.36
N PHE A 192 -25.56 -20.40 8.95
CA PHE A 192 -25.83 -20.53 10.39
C PHE A 192 -25.63 -21.99 10.85
N LEU A 193 -25.54 -22.17 12.16
CA LEU A 193 -25.55 -23.47 12.84
C LEU A 193 -26.78 -23.55 13.74
N ASN A 194 -27.42 -24.71 13.79
CA ASN A 194 -28.43 -25.04 14.80
C ASN A 194 -27.69 -25.52 16.05
N VAL A 195 -27.95 -24.91 17.22
CA VAL A 195 -27.26 -25.16 18.49
C VAL A 195 -28.25 -25.37 19.63
#